data_3b90eb8b22cd2e4752254817ab4402a7
#
_entry.id   3b90eb8b22cd2e4752254817ab4402a7
#
_cell.length_a   1.000
_cell.length_b   1.000
_cell.length_c   1.000
_cell.angle_alpha   90.00
_cell.angle_beta   90.00
_cell.angle_gamma   90.00
#
_symmetry.space_group_name_H-M   'P 1'
#
loop_
_entity.id
_entity.type
_entity.pdbx_description
1 polymer ?
#
loop_
_entity_poly.entity_id
_entity_poly.type
_entity_poly.pdbx_seq_one_letter_code
_entity_poly.pdbx_strand_id
1 'polypeptide(L)'
;MAKLLYRLGTFIAKHKWLSVIIWLVVLGVVIAPLLSTSPKFDSDIKMNGLKSIDTNDKISKEFHQDSEKASMKIVFHSNKEDGLKDKTTKKDIEDALDNIKQDDDYIQNVSNPYDSGQVNSDGDTAIANISYVVPQTSMQDSSKKIIDKELQDVKDNHNIQIEKTTGTMSSDTGSSSEIVGIVVAFVILLITFGSLIAAGMPIVSAILGLATSVSIISLLTFVFDIPNFTLTLAVMIGLAVGIDYSLFILFRYKEIKKNGADTVEAIGKAVGTAGSAVIFAGITVMMAVCCLSLVGIDFLAVMGFASAISVLFAVLAALTLLPALISIFHKSIKIKNKPTKSKDPKDHPWAKFVVGKPVLAAIISLVILILAIIPISGMRLGIPDDSLKSNDSSEHKAYKLISDNFGEGYNGQIVMLVNTKDGGSKKSIENDLSNMRKDIKDLDNVDTVSKARLNDNNHYAIFTIIPNEGTNAKS
;
A
#
# COMPACT_ATOMS: atom_id res chain seq x y z
N MET A 1 19.09 26.25 -20.61
CA MET A 1 19.03 25.03 -19.80
C MET A 1 20.07 24.00 -20.27
N ALA A 2 20.07 23.51 -21.52
CA ALA A 2 21.01 22.50 -22.02
C ALA A 2 22.51 22.83 -21.80
N LYS A 3 22.94 24.10 -21.98
CA LYS A 3 24.34 24.55 -21.79
C LYS A 3 24.77 24.48 -20.31
N LEU A 4 23.87 24.76 -19.37
CA LEU A 4 24.13 24.62 -17.93
C LEU A 4 24.29 23.15 -17.55
N LEU A 5 23.37 22.28 -18.03
CA LEU A 5 23.41 20.85 -17.78
C LEU A 5 24.63 20.19 -18.43
N TYR A 6 25.06 20.65 -19.60
CA TYR A 6 26.31 20.21 -20.19
C TYR A 6 27.53 20.51 -19.28
N ARG A 7 27.59 21.75 -18.72
CA ARG A 7 28.64 22.12 -17.78
C ARG A 7 28.57 21.28 -16.50
N LEU A 8 27.36 21.05 -15.97
CA LEU A 8 27.16 20.17 -14.81
C LEU A 8 27.66 18.74 -15.10
N GLY A 9 27.24 18.14 -16.22
CA GLY A 9 27.67 16.81 -16.61
C GLY A 9 29.18 16.68 -16.80
N THR A 10 29.82 17.68 -17.42
CA THR A 10 31.28 17.70 -17.58
C THR A 10 32.01 17.90 -16.25
N PHE A 11 31.49 18.72 -15.36
CA PHE A 11 32.03 18.91 -14.01
C PHE A 11 31.99 17.61 -13.20
N ILE A 12 30.83 16.94 -13.18
CA ILE A 12 30.63 15.67 -12.49
C ILE A 12 31.54 14.58 -13.07
N ALA A 13 31.64 14.50 -14.40
CA ALA A 13 32.50 13.52 -15.05
C ALA A 13 33.98 13.68 -14.68
N LYS A 14 34.46 14.93 -14.48
CA LYS A 14 35.80 15.24 -14.01
C LYS A 14 35.98 14.95 -12.53
N HIS A 15 34.98 15.25 -11.69
CA HIS A 15 35.02 15.10 -10.23
C HIS A 15 34.10 13.95 -9.76
N LYS A 16 34.18 12.80 -10.42
CA LYS A 16 33.28 11.65 -10.24
C LYS A 16 33.18 11.17 -8.78
N TRP A 17 34.29 11.08 -8.08
CA TRP A 17 34.33 10.65 -6.68
C TRP A 17 33.67 11.66 -5.73
N LEU A 18 33.81 12.95 -6.01
CA LEU A 18 33.19 14.01 -5.24
C LEU A 18 31.67 13.89 -5.28
N SER A 19 31.08 13.63 -6.46
CA SER A 19 29.64 13.45 -6.58
C SER A 19 29.13 12.23 -5.82
N VAL A 20 29.84 11.11 -5.86
CA VAL A 20 29.48 9.89 -5.11
C VAL A 20 29.58 10.15 -3.59
N ILE A 21 30.66 10.80 -3.15
CA ILE A 21 30.86 11.12 -1.72
C ILE A 21 29.75 12.06 -1.23
N ILE A 22 29.38 13.09 -2.00
CA ILE A 22 28.30 14.00 -1.63
C ILE A 22 26.99 13.20 -1.43
N TRP A 23 26.64 12.28 -2.33
CA TRP A 23 25.44 11.46 -2.17
C TRP A 23 25.48 10.57 -0.93
N LEU A 24 26.64 9.94 -0.64
CA LEU A 24 26.81 9.11 0.56
C LEU A 24 26.75 9.96 1.85
N VAL A 25 27.30 11.17 1.83
CA VAL A 25 27.24 12.09 2.97
C VAL A 25 25.80 12.57 3.18
N VAL A 26 25.09 12.98 2.12
CA VAL A 26 23.69 13.40 2.22
C VAL A 26 22.84 12.26 2.79
N LEU A 27 22.99 11.05 2.25
CA LEU A 27 22.28 9.87 2.73
C LEU A 27 22.62 9.59 4.21
N GLY A 28 23.90 9.64 4.58
CA GLY A 28 24.35 9.42 5.96
C GLY A 28 23.79 10.46 6.94
N VAL A 29 23.77 11.74 6.57
CA VAL A 29 23.20 12.82 7.38
C VAL A 29 21.70 12.66 7.58
N VAL A 30 20.97 12.21 6.55
CA VAL A 30 19.52 12.03 6.63
C VAL A 30 19.14 10.75 7.39
N ILE A 31 19.94 9.67 7.28
CA ILE A 31 19.69 8.42 8.01
C ILE A 31 20.09 8.53 9.49
N ALA A 32 21.13 9.29 9.83
CA ALA A 32 21.66 9.34 11.19
C ALA A 32 20.61 9.61 12.29
N PRO A 33 19.67 10.57 12.15
CA PRO A 33 18.59 10.77 13.12
C PRO A 33 17.64 9.57 13.24
N LEU A 34 17.41 8.84 12.13
CA LEU A 34 16.50 7.69 12.10
C LEU A 34 17.06 6.46 12.82
N LEU A 35 18.38 6.40 13.05
CA LEU A 35 19.00 5.32 13.83
C LEU A 35 18.72 5.45 15.33
N SER A 36 18.44 6.67 15.81
CA SER A 36 18.18 6.96 17.23
C SER A 36 16.68 7.12 17.54
N THR A 37 15.87 7.38 16.54
CA THR A 37 14.43 7.63 16.71
C THR A 37 13.65 6.87 15.63
N SER A 38 12.63 6.10 16.04
CA SER A 38 11.75 5.43 15.08
C SER A 38 10.79 6.44 14.43
N PRO A 39 10.66 6.44 13.09
CA PRO A 39 9.68 7.29 12.41
C PRO A 39 8.27 6.92 12.84
N LYS A 40 7.40 7.92 13.02
CA LYS A 40 6.02 7.76 13.44
C LYS A 40 5.10 7.98 12.24
N PHE A 41 4.80 6.90 11.52
CA PHE A 41 3.78 6.96 10.49
C PHE A 41 2.40 6.81 11.12
N ASP A 42 1.44 7.61 10.63
CA ASP A 42 0.06 7.52 11.04
C ASP A 42 -0.61 6.28 10.41
N SER A 43 -1.31 5.50 11.23
CA SER A 43 -2.06 4.33 10.76
C SER A 43 -3.42 4.72 10.22
N ASP A 44 -3.93 5.88 10.61
CA ASP A 44 -5.28 6.34 10.29
C ASP A 44 -5.30 7.18 9.02
N ILE A 45 -6.30 6.90 8.19
CA ILE A 45 -6.65 7.77 7.07
C ILE A 45 -7.51 8.90 7.64
N LYS A 46 -6.87 9.98 8.11
CA LYS A 46 -7.59 11.18 8.54
C LYS A 46 -8.19 11.86 7.29
N MET A 47 -9.48 11.70 7.13
CA MET A 47 -10.28 12.43 6.14
C MET A 47 -11.10 13.48 6.88
N ASN A 48 -10.49 14.64 7.14
CA ASN A 48 -11.15 15.74 7.82
C ASN A 48 -12.43 16.15 7.05
N GLY A 49 -13.51 16.38 7.80
CA GLY A 49 -14.80 16.78 7.24
C GLY A 49 -15.76 15.65 6.87
N LEU A 50 -15.39 14.38 7.06
CA LEU A 50 -16.32 13.27 6.95
C LEU A 50 -16.95 12.98 8.31
N LYS A 51 -18.28 13.16 8.39
CA LYS A 51 -19.06 12.93 9.63
C LYS A 51 -18.86 11.52 10.23
N SER A 52 -18.59 10.52 9.39
CA SER A 52 -18.33 9.15 9.85
C SER A 52 -17.03 9.04 10.64
N ILE A 53 -15.97 9.73 10.22
CA ILE A 53 -14.68 9.75 10.90
C ILE A 53 -14.78 10.55 12.20
N ASP A 54 -15.35 11.76 12.14
CA ASP A 54 -15.60 12.57 13.34
C ASP A 54 -16.44 11.80 14.36
N THR A 55 -17.38 10.96 13.89
CA THR A 55 -18.21 10.09 14.76
C THR A 55 -17.39 8.95 15.34
N ASN A 56 -16.50 8.32 14.56
CA ASN A 56 -15.62 7.26 15.05
C ASN A 56 -14.67 7.76 16.13
N ASP A 57 -14.06 8.94 15.94
CA ASP A 57 -13.21 9.59 16.94
C ASP A 57 -13.99 9.88 18.23
N LYS A 58 -15.26 10.26 18.08
CA LYS A 58 -16.14 10.50 19.22
C LYS A 58 -16.49 9.21 19.95
N ILE A 59 -16.77 8.13 19.21
CA ILE A 59 -17.00 6.80 19.79
C ILE A 59 -15.75 6.36 20.56
N SER A 60 -14.56 6.51 19.96
CA SER A 60 -13.31 6.14 20.58
C SER A 60 -13.08 6.86 21.92
N LYS A 61 -13.35 8.17 21.97
CA LYS A 61 -13.21 8.98 23.19
C LYS A 61 -14.27 8.66 24.24
N GLU A 62 -15.53 8.55 23.85
CA GLU A 62 -16.65 8.43 24.78
C GLU A 62 -16.87 7.00 25.30
N PHE A 63 -16.39 6.00 24.56
CA PHE A 63 -16.52 4.58 24.94
C PHE A 63 -15.18 3.91 25.27
N HIS A 64 -14.09 4.70 25.33
CA HIS A 64 -12.72 4.21 25.62
C HIS A 64 -12.29 3.08 24.69
N GLN A 65 -12.71 3.16 23.42
CA GLN A 65 -12.32 2.25 22.35
C GLN A 65 -11.27 2.93 21.49
N ASP A 66 -10.02 2.47 21.56
CA ASP A 66 -8.96 2.99 20.69
C ASP A 66 -9.15 2.39 19.30
N SER A 67 -9.67 3.17 18.37
CA SER A 67 -9.84 2.80 16.95
C SER A 67 -8.51 2.63 16.22
N GLU A 68 -7.41 3.16 16.79
CA GLU A 68 -6.07 3.07 16.23
C GLU A 68 -5.39 1.71 16.48
N LYS A 69 -5.94 0.91 17.42
CA LYS A 69 -5.35 -0.38 17.78
C LYS A 69 -5.72 -1.48 16.79
N ALA A 70 -4.76 -2.36 16.54
CA ALA A 70 -4.99 -3.52 15.69
C ALA A 70 -6.08 -4.42 16.26
N SER A 71 -6.90 -4.97 15.37
CA SER A 71 -7.86 -6.02 15.71
C SER A 71 -7.81 -7.11 14.62
N MET A 72 -8.10 -8.34 15.02
CA MET A 72 -8.17 -9.49 14.12
C MET A 72 -9.33 -10.38 14.55
N LYS A 73 -10.01 -10.97 13.57
CA LYS A 73 -10.99 -12.03 13.82
C LYS A 73 -10.37 -13.38 13.48
N ILE A 74 -10.61 -14.37 14.33
CA ILE A 74 -10.34 -15.78 14.05
C ILE A 74 -11.67 -16.45 13.83
N VAL A 75 -11.81 -17.12 12.70
CA VAL A 75 -13.01 -17.86 12.31
C VAL A 75 -12.74 -19.34 12.41
N PHE A 76 -13.49 -20.03 13.24
CA PHE A 76 -13.50 -21.47 13.38
C PHE A 76 -14.69 -22.04 12.63
N HIS A 77 -14.48 -23.05 11.80
CA HIS A 77 -15.56 -23.71 11.07
C HIS A 77 -15.39 -25.23 11.09
N SER A 78 -16.47 -25.92 11.44
CA SER A 78 -16.58 -27.38 11.43
C SER A 78 -17.49 -27.82 10.30
N ASN A 79 -17.09 -28.86 9.57
CA ASN A 79 -17.97 -29.47 8.57
C ASN A 79 -19.15 -30.28 9.16
N LYS A 80 -19.28 -30.30 10.50
CA LYS A 80 -20.34 -31.00 11.22
C LYS A 80 -21.23 -30.00 11.94
N GLU A 81 -22.53 -30.14 11.80
CA GLU A 81 -23.52 -29.42 12.60
C GLU A 81 -23.25 -29.66 14.09
N ASP A 82 -23.36 -28.58 14.89
CA ASP A 82 -22.97 -28.56 16.32
C ASP A 82 -21.54 -28.99 16.64
N GLY A 83 -20.66 -29.09 15.63
CA GLY A 83 -19.29 -29.58 15.79
C GLY A 83 -18.43 -28.71 16.72
N LEU A 84 -18.72 -27.39 16.79
CA LEU A 84 -18.03 -26.46 17.69
C LEU A 84 -18.67 -26.43 19.09
N LYS A 85 -19.86 -26.99 19.28
CA LYS A 85 -20.51 -27.12 20.59
C LYS A 85 -20.14 -28.40 21.33
N ASP A 86 -19.39 -29.30 20.66
CA ASP A 86 -18.83 -30.47 21.35
C ASP A 86 -17.92 -30.04 22.51
N LYS A 87 -18.03 -30.73 23.65
CA LYS A 87 -17.35 -30.32 24.89
C LYS A 87 -15.83 -30.29 24.76
N THR A 88 -15.27 -31.23 24.00
CA THR A 88 -13.82 -31.31 23.81
C THR A 88 -13.35 -30.22 22.87
N THR A 89 -13.99 -30.05 21.73
CA THR A 89 -13.69 -29.00 20.75
C THR A 89 -13.84 -27.59 21.36
N LYS A 90 -14.94 -27.36 22.09
CA LYS A 90 -15.17 -26.09 22.80
C LYS A 90 -14.05 -25.80 23.78
N LYS A 91 -13.69 -26.78 24.63
CA LYS A 91 -12.64 -26.60 25.63
C LYS A 91 -11.29 -26.31 25.00
N ASP A 92 -10.90 -27.04 23.96
CA ASP A 92 -9.61 -26.86 23.30
C ASP A 92 -9.53 -25.50 22.58
N ILE A 93 -10.64 -25.00 22.03
CA ILE A 93 -10.73 -23.63 21.49
C ILE A 93 -10.56 -22.60 22.61
N GLU A 94 -11.25 -22.76 23.73
CA GLU A 94 -11.17 -21.85 24.89
C GLU A 94 -9.74 -21.84 25.45
N ASP A 95 -9.13 -23.01 25.67
CA ASP A 95 -7.76 -23.14 26.16
C ASP A 95 -6.75 -22.47 25.20
N ALA A 96 -6.90 -22.68 23.89
CA ALA A 96 -6.05 -22.03 22.88
C ALA A 96 -6.18 -20.50 22.85
N LEU A 97 -7.41 -19.98 22.98
CA LEU A 97 -7.64 -18.53 23.04
C LEU A 97 -7.06 -17.92 24.31
N ASP A 98 -7.13 -18.62 25.44
CA ASP A 98 -6.55 -18.18 26.71
C ASP A 98 -5.00 -18.21 26.64
N ASN A 99 -4.40 -19.24 26.03
CA ASN A 99 -2.96 -19.31 25.80
C ASN A 99 -2.48 -18.16 24.90
N ILE A 100 -3.18 -17.89 23.79
CA ILE A 100 -2.88 -16.75 22.90
C ILE A 100 -2.84 -15.43 23.69
N LYS A 101 -3.79 -15.23 24.61
CA LYS A 101 -3.84 -14.02 25.42
C LYS A 101 -2.69 -13.93 26.44
N GLN A 102 -2.21 -15.09 26.94
CA GLN A 102 -1.14 -15.13 27.95
C GLN A 102 0.27 -15.05 27.32
N ASP A 103 0.44 -15.58 26.14
CA ASP A 103 1.75 -15.70 25.49
C ASP A 103 2.15 -14.49 24.65
N ASP A 104 1.22 -13.54 24.44
CA ASP A 104 1.47 -12.32 23.65
C ASP A 104 1.12 -11.05 24.43
N ASP A 105 2.16 -10.35 24.89
CA ASP A 105 2.05 -9.09 25.63
C ASP A 105 1.41 -7.94 24.83
N TYR A 106 1.33 -8.07 23.51
CA TYR A 106 0.68 -7.08 22.65
C TYR A 106 -0.83 -7.27 22.53
N ILE A 107 -1.38 -8.35 23.06
CA ILE A 107 -2.82 -8.61 23.05
C ILE A 107 -3.48 -7.96 24.27
N GLN A 108 -4.43 -7.05 23.99
CA GLN A 108 -5.24 -6.41 25.03
C GLN A 108 -6.38 -7.31 25.52
N ASN A 109 -7.09 -7.92 24.56
CA ASN A 109 -8.23 -8.77 24.85
C ASN A 109 -8.45 -9.82 23.75
N VAL A 110 -8.89 -10.99 24.16
CA VAL A 110 -9.38 -12.07 23.28
C VAL A 110 -10.83 -12.35 23.68
N SER A 111 -11.79 -12.22 22.76
CA SER A 111 -13.19 -12.54 23.05
C SER A 111 -13.43 -14.03 22.82
N ASN A 112 -13.94 -14.71 23.84
CA ASN A 112 -14.44 -16.07 23.70
C ASN A 112 -15.74 -16.08 22.89
N PRO A 113 -15.84 -16.81 21.77
CA PRO A 113 -17.02 -16.82 20.93
C PRO A 113 -18.27 -17.39 21.63
N TYR A 114 -18.08 -18.29 22.59
CA TYR A 114 -19.19 -18.90 23.33
C TYR A 114 -19.81 -17.95 24.36
N ASP A 115 -19.00 -17.10 24.96
CA ASP A 115 -19.47 -16.11 25.94
C ASP A 115 -20.04 -14.85 25.26
N SER A 116 -19.48 -14.50 24.10
CA SER A 116 -19.90 -13.32 23.33
C SER A 116 -21.09 -13.57 22.41
N GLY A 117 -21.58 -14.81 22.33
CA GLY A 117 -22.69 -15.19 21.43
C GLY A 117 -22.30 -15.15 19.94
N GLN A 118 -21.02 -15.32 19.65
CA GLN A 118 -20.45 -15.31 18.30
C GLN A 118 -20.32 -16.72 17.71
N VAL A 119 -21.26 -17.59 18.05
CA VAL A 119 -21.45 -18.92 17.45
C VAL A 119 -22.75 -18.87 16.65
N ASN A 120 -22.72 -19.33 15.39
CA ASN A 120 -23.93 -19.33 14.55
C ASN A 120 -24.99 -20.30 15.07
N SER A 121 -26.21 -20.22 14.52
CA SER A 121 -27.35 -21.08 14.91
C SER A 121 -27.03 -22.56 14.79
N ASP A 122 -26.32 -22.94 13.73
CA ASP A 122 -26.01 -24.34 13.37
C ASP A 122 -24.86 -24.91 14.20
N GLY A 123 -24.17 -24.07 15.01
CA GLY A 123 -23.09 -24.49 15.89
C GLY A 123 -21.84 -24.99 15.19
N ASP A 124 -21.71 -24.67 13.93
CA ASP A 124 -20.61 -25.10 13.07
C ASP A 124 -19.57 -23.99 12.78
N THR A 125 -19.94 -22.73 13.03
CA THR A 125 -19.06 -21.58 12.79
C THR A 125 -19.05 -20.65 14.00
N ALA A 126 -17.83 -20.24 14.39
CA ALA A 126 -17.62 -19.34 15.52
C ALA A 126 -16.56 -18.28 15.20
N ILE A 127 -16.72 -17.08 15.80
CA ILE A 127 -15.83 -15.93 15.59
C ILE A 127 -15.26 -15.47 16.93
N ALA A 128 -13.93 -15.52 17.09
CA ALA A 128 -13.22 -14.88 18.18
C ALA A 128 -12.61 -13.56 17.69
N ASN A 129 -12.70 -12.51 18.52
CA ASN A 129 -12.07 -11.22 18.20
C ASN A 129 -10.84 -11.02 19.09
N ILE A 130 -9.71 -10.69 18.50
CA ILE A 130 -8.48 -10.31 19.18
C ILE A 130 -8.29 -8.81 19.03
N SER A 131 -8.09 -8.11 20.14
CA SER A 131 -7.75 -6.68 20.18
C SER A 131 -6.34 -6.51 20.72
N TYR A 132 -5.53 -5.68 20.07
CA TYR A 132 -4.13 -5.43 20.43
C TYR A 132 -3.98 -4.11 21.20
N VAL A 133 -2.85 -3.93 21.89
CA VAL A 133 -2.47 -2.65 22.51
C VAL A 133 -1.73 -1.73 21.56
N VAL A 134 -1.28 -2.27 20.42
CA VAL A 134 -0.48 -1.57 19.40
C VAL A 134 -1.29 -1.37 18.12
N PRO A 135 -0.97 -0.34 17.33
CA PRO A 135 -1.55 -0.19 15.99
C PRO A 135 -1.06 -1.29 15.04
N GLN A 136 -1.83 -1.54 13.99
CA GLN A 136 -1.54 -2.62 13.02
C GLN A 136 -0.16 -2.53 12.37
N THR A 137 0.34 -1.32 12.15
CA THR A 137 1.67 -1.07 11.59
C THR A 137 2.82 -1.49 12.52
N SER A 138 2.54 -1.61 13.81
CA SER A 138 3.52 -2.02 14.84
C SER A 138 3.38 -3.48 15.24
N MET A 139 2.48 -4.22 14.59
CA MET A 139 2.25 -5.64 14.86
C MET A 139 3.45 -6.48 14.43
N GLN A 140 3.98 -7.27 15.34
CA GLN A 140 5.17 -8.08 15.07
C GLN A 140 4.78 -9.45 14.46
N ASP A 141 5.67 -9.99 13.63
CA ASP A 141 5.51 -11.35 13.08
C ASP A 141 5.53 -12.44 14.17
N SER A 142 6.08 -12.15 15.36
CA SER A 142 6.03 -13.02 16.52
C SER A 142 4.60 -13.29 16.99
N SER A 143 3.75 -12.27 17.02
CA SER A 143 2.34 -12.41 17.41
C SER A 143 1.58 -13.35 16.46
N LYS A 144 1.80 -13.21 15.15
CA LYS A 144 1.21 -14.13 14.17
C LYS A 144 1.64 -15.57 14.39
N LYS A 145 2.94 -15.80 14.70
CA LYS A 145 3.49 -17.13 14.95
C LYS A 145 2.94 -17.77 16.22
N ILE A 146 2.72 -17.00 17.29
CA ILE A 146 2.09 -17.48 18.52
C ILE A 146 0.67 -17.97 18.22
N ILE A 147 -0.12 -17.15 17.54
CA ILE A 147 -1.48 -17.51 17.16
C ILE A 147 -1.49 -18.77 16.28
N ASP A 148 -0.62 -18.84 15.27
CA ASP A 148 -0.55 -20.00 14.39
C ASP A 148 -0.19 -21.28 15.15
N LYS A 149 0.75 -21.19 16.11
CA LYS A 149 1.18 -22.31 16.92
C LYS A 149 0.05 -22.83 17.83
N GLU A 150 -0.59 -21.93 18.60
CA GLU A 150 -1.65 -22.30 19.53
C GLU A 150 -2.91 -22.86 18.84
N LEU A 151 -3.20 -22.38 17.62
CA LEU A 151 -4.34 -22.86 16.84
C LEU A 151 -4.05 -24.14 16.05
N GLN A 152 -2.78 -24.52 15.85
CA GLN A 152 -2.43 -25.69 15.05
C GLN A 152 -2.93 -26.98 15.70
N ASP A 153 -2.78 -27.10 17.01
CA ASP A 153 -3.23 -28.29 17.76
C ASP A 153 -4.75 -28.45 17.69
N VAL A 154 -5.49 -27.35 17.82
CA VAL A 154 -6.95 -27.35 17.70
C VAL A 154 -7.39 -27.77 16.28
N LYS A 155 -6.72 -27.25 15.26
CA LYS A 155 -6.98 -27.60 13.87
C LYS A 155 -6.76 -29.08 13.57
N ASP A 156 -5.65 -29.64 14.05
CA ASP A 156 -5.25 -31.00 13.75
C ASP A 156 -6.08 -32.05 14.54
N ASN A 157 -6.40 -31.75 15.81
CA ASN A 157 -7.13 -32.66 16.68
C ASN A 157 -8.62 -32.76 16.32
N HIS A 158 -9.24 -31.68 15.85
CA HIS A 158 -10.69 -31.62 15.61
C HIS A 158 -11.08 -31.56 14.14
N ASN A 159 -10.09 -31.53 13.22
CA ASN A 159 -10.30 -31.41 11.77
C ASN A 159 -11.26 -30.24 11.42
N ILE A 160 -11.04 -29.09 12.08
CA ILE A 160 -11.77 -27.84 11.84
C ILE A 160 -10.94 -26.91 10.97
N GLN A 161 -11.62 -26.12 10.16
CA GLN A 161 -11.00 -25.05 9.41
C GLN A 161 -10.85 -23.83 10.31
N ILE A 162 -9.66 -23.24 10.35
CA ILE A 162 -9.38 -22.01 11.12
C ILE A 162 -8.79 -20.99 10.16
N GLU A 163 -9.49 -19.88 10.03
CA GLU A 163 -9.09 -18.77 9.15
C GLU A 163 -9.03 -17.47 9.94
N LYS A 164 -8.24 -16.51 9.44
CA LYS A 164 -7.99 -15.24 10.13
C LYS A 164 -8.27 -14.08 9.19
N THR A 165 -8.96 -13.04 9.68
CA THR A 165 -9.05 -11.77 8.95
C THR A 165 -7.82 -10.93 9.26
N THR A 166 -7.39 -10.14 8.30
CA THR A 166 -6.57 -8.98 8.61
C THR A 166 -7.52 -7.89 9.07
N GLY A 167 -7.28 -7.32 10.25
CA GLY A 167 -8.03 -6.12 10.67
C GLY A 167 -7.96 -5.05 9.59
N THR A 168 -8.81 -4.03 9.69
CA THR A 168 -8.94 -2.95 8.73
C THR A 168 -7.58 -2.48 8.18
N MET A 169 -7.38 -2.65 6.87
CA MET A 169 -6.19 -2.34 6.10
C MET A 169 -4.92 -3.13 6.48
N SER A 170 -4.84 -4.38 6.03
CA SER A 170 -3.55 -4.98 5.83
C SER A 170 -2.85 -4.25 4.69
N SER A 171 -1.97 -3.36 5.03
CA SER A 171 -0.88 -3.05 4.13
C SER A 171 0.04 -4.28 4.11
N ASP A 172 -0.33 -5.29 3.34
CA ASP A 172 0.66 -6.11 2.67
C ASP A 172 1.44 -5.12 1.82
N THR A 173 2.36 -4.41 2.46
CA THR A 173 3.34 -3.59 1.78
C THR A 173 4.14 -4.58 0.97
N GLY A 174 3.77 -4.69 -0.29
CA GLY A 174 4.24 -5.67 -1.24
C GLY A 174 5.72 -5.56 -1.52
N SER A 175 6.54 -5.76 -0.49
CA SER A 175 8.00 -5.85 -0.65
C SER A 175 8.41 -6.92 -1.66
N SER A 176 7.57 -7.92 -1.88
CA SER A 176 7.79 -8.94 -2.92
C SER A 176 7.53 -8.43 -4.33
N SER A 177 6.54 -7.58 -4.56
CA SER A 177 6.22 -7.04 -5.89
C SER A 177 7.25 -6.04 -6.37
N GLU A 178 7.77 -5.17 -5.51
CA GLU A 178 8.85 -4.24 -5.84
C GLU A 178 10.15 -4.97 -6.18
N ILE A 179 10.50 -6.01 -5.41
CA ILE A 179 11.70 -6.81 -5.68
C ILE A 179 11.57 -7.52 -7.03
N VAL A 180 10.42 -8.12 -7.33
CA VAL A 180 10.16 -8.74 -8.64
C VAL A 180 10.27 -7.70 -9.75
N GLY A 181 9.70 -6.51 -9.56
CA GLY A 181 9.81 -5.39 -10.51
C GLY A 181 11.25 -4.98 -10.79
N ILE A 182 12.08 -4.84 -9.75
CA ILE A 182 13.51 -4.51 -9.87
C ILE A 182 14.26 -5.63 -10.63
N VAL A 183 14.00 -6.90 -10.31
CA VAL A 183 14.63 -8.04 -10.97
C VAL A 183 14.27 -8.08 -12.47
N VAL A 184 13.00 -7.91 -12.81
CA VAL A 184 12.53 -7.85 -14.20
C VAL A 184 13.18 -6.67 -14.94
N ALA A 185 13.19 -5.48 -14.34
CA ALA A 185 13.86 -4.32 -14.89
C ALA A 185 15.34 -4.59 -15.13
N PHE A 186 16.03 -5.20 -14.18
CA PHE A 186 17.45 -5.56 -14.32
C PHE A 186 17.70 -6.53 -15.47
N VAL A 187 16.87 -7.56 -15.62
CA VAL A 187 16.98 -8.52 -16.74
C VAL A 187 16.78 -7.82 -18.08
N ILE A 188 15.77 -6.96 -18.21
CA ILE A 188 15.52 -6.17 -19.43
C ILE A 188 16.71 -5.26 -19.74
N LEU A 189 17.26 -4.57 -18.75
CA LEU A 189 18.41 -3.71 -18.89
C LEU A 189 19.66 -4.51 -19.27
N LEU A 190 19.84 -5.71 -18.71
CA LEU A 190 20.94 -6.59 -19.03
C LEU A 190 20.91 -7.03 -20.51
N ILE A 191 19.74 -7.41 -20.99
CA ILE A 191 19.51 -7.76 -22.41
C ILE A 191 19.80 -6.53 -23.31
N THR A 192 19.31 -5.36 -22.92
CA THR A 192 19.42 -4.11 -23.70
C THR A 192 20.87 -3.61 -23.79
N PHE A 193 21.59 -3.63 -22.67
CA PHE A 193 22.94 -3.09 -22.62
C PHE A 193 24.05 -4.13 -22.84
N GLY A 194 23.74 -5.41 -22.63
CA GLY A 194 24.72 -6.51 -22.80
C GLY A 194 25.90 -6.46 -21.83
N SER A 195 25.73 -5.77 -20.70
CA SER A 195 26.74 -5.61 -19.64
C SER A 195 26.08 -5.48 -18.28
N LEU A 196 26.51 -6.32 -17.34
CA LEU A 196 26.01 -6.34 -15.94
C LEU A 196 26.16 -4.98 -15.28
N ILE A 197 27.31 -4.34 -15.44
CA ILE A 197 27.61 -3.04 -14.82
C ILE A 197 26.77 -1.94 -15.46
N ALA A 198 26.61 -1.94 -16.79
CA ALA A 198 25.78 -0.95 -17.45
C ALA A 198 24.29 -1.08 -17.09
N ALA A 199 23.79 -2.30 -16.88
CA ALA A 199 22.43 -2.55 -16.42
C ALA A 199 22.22 -2.16 -14.94
N GLY A 200 23.23 -2.36 -14.10
CA GLY A 200 23.17 -2.06 -12.67
C GLY A 200 23.24 -0.57 -12.34
N MET A 201 23.93 0.25 -13.15
CA MET A 201 24.09 1.68 -12.84
C MET A 201 22.80 2.48 -12.68
N PRO A 202 21.79 2.35 -13.57
CA PRO A 202 20.49 3.00 -13.39
C PRO A 202 19.80 2.59 -12.10
N ILE A 203 19.83 1.30 -11.77
CA ILE A 203 19.19 0.74 -10.59
C ILE A 203 19.87 1.26 -9.31
N VAL A 204 21.21 1.23 -9.24
CA VAL A 204 21.97 1.78 -8.10
C VAL A 204 21.69 3.27 -7.92
N SER A 205 21.64 4.04 -9.03
CA SER A 205 21.30 5.46 -8.97
C SER A 205 19.87 5.69 -8.44
N ALA A 206 18.90 4.91 -8.91
CA ALA A 206 17.52 4.99 -8.48
C ALA A 206 17.36 4.60 -6.99
N ILE A 207 18.01 3.51 -6.55
CA ILE A 207 17.96 3.07 -5.15
C ILE A 207 18.56 4.10 -4.19
N LEU A 208 19.70 4.72 -4.53
CA LEU A 208 20.30 5.74 -3.68
C LEU A 208 19.46 7.02 -3.62
N GLY A 209 18.87 7.44 -4.75
CA GLY A 209 17.93 8.55 -4.79
C GLY A 209 16.68 8.26 -3.95
N LEU A 210 16.12 7.05 -4.11
CA LEU A 210 14.98 6.57 -3.35
C LEU A 210 15.27 6.48 -1.84
N ALA A 211 16.39 5.86 -1.46
CA ALA A 211 16.78 5.77 -0.05
C ALA A 211 16.88 7.15 0.61
N THR A 212 17.42 8.14 -0.11
CA THR A 212 17.50 9.51 0.38
C THR A 212 16.10 10.14 0.54
N SER A 213 15.23 9.98 -0.45
CA SER A 213 13.86 10.52 -0.39
C SER A 213 13.02 9.86 0.70
N VAL A 214 13.06 8.53 0.82
CA VAL A 214 12.36 7.78 1.87
C VAL A 214 12.84 8.22 3.26
N SER A 215 14.15 8.38 3.45
CA SER A 215 14.69 8.86 4.71
C SER A 215 14.22 10.29 5.05
N ILE A 216 14.12 11.19 4.05
CA ILE A 216 13.57 12.53 4.24
C ILE A 216 12.08 12.47 4.59
N ILE A 217 11.30 11.68 3.88
CA ILE A 217 9.87 11.49 4.18
C ILE A 217 9.70 10.94 5.59
N SER A 218 10.54 9.97 6.00
CA SER A 218 10.54 9.43 7.36
C SER A 218 10.90 10.47 8.42
N LEU A 219 11.82 11.42 8.14
CA LEU A 219 12.08 12.54 9.04
C LEU A 219 10.92 13.53 9.13
N LEU A 220 10.20 13.72 8.04
CA LEU A 220 9.02 14.59 8.03
C LEU A 220 7.87 14.07 8.91
N THR A 221 7.84 12.77 9.27
CA THR A 221 6.86 12.21 10.22
C THR A 221 6.98 12.80 11.64
N PHE A 222 8.08 13.45 11.99
CA PHE A 222 8.22 14.15 13.28
C PHE A 222 7.52 15.52 13.31
N VAL A 223 7.11 16.02 12.14
CA VAL A 223 6.51 17.37 11.99
C VAL A 223 5.11 17.28 11.38
N PHE A 224 4.86 16.29 10.55
CA PHE A 224 3.61 16.10 9.82
C PHE A 224 3.06 14.69 10.07
N ASP A 225 1.74 14.59 10.14
CA ASP A 225 1.04 13.30 10.17
C ASP A 225 1.09 12.68 8.76
N ILE A 226 1.94 11.69 8.57
CA ILE A 226 2.15 11.02 7.28
C ILE A 226 1.59 9.61 7.36
N PRO A 227 0.55 9.28 6.59
CA PRO A 227 0.03 7.92 6.52
C PRO A 227 1.08 6.92 6.02
N ASN A 228 1.09 5.71 6.60
CA ASN A 228 2.08 4.68 6.29
C ASN A 228 2.11 4.27 4.81
N PHE A 229 0.94 4.17 4.16
CA PHE A 229 0.82 3.83 2.72
C PHE A 229 1.37 4.91 1.78
N THR A 230 1.65 6.13 2.28
CA THR A 230 2.32 7.20 1.54
C THR A 230 3.68 6.76 1.03
N LEU A 231 4.43 5.98 1.84
CA LEU A 231 5.73 5.45 1.44
C LEU A 231 5.62 4.52 0.24
N THR A 232 4.62 3.67 0.18
CA THR A 232 4.43 2.71 -0.92
C THR A 232 4.31 3.46 -2.26
N LEU A 233 3.47 4.50 -2.31
CA LEU A 233 3.31 5.31 -3.52
C LEU A 233 4.60 6.05 -3.88
N ALA A 234 5.26 6.68 -2.89
CA ALA A 234 6.51 7.41 -3.10
C ALA A 234 7.64 6.48 -3.59
N VAL A 235 7.73 5.26 -3.05
CA VAL A 235 8.69 4.23 -3.47
C VAL A 235 8.40 3.77 -4.90
N MET A 236 7.16 3.44 -5.22
CA MET A 236 6.78 2.98 -6.56
C MET A 236 7.09 4.03 -7.63
N ILE A 237 6.65 5.28 -7.42
CA ILE A 237 6.89 6.38 -8.37
C ILE A 237 8.38 6.72 -8.45
N GLY A 238 9.05 6.85 -7.30
CA GLY A 238 10.46 7.21 -7.25
C GLY A 238 11.37 6.18 -7.90
N LEU A 239 11.11 4.90 -7.70
CA LEU A 239 11.87 3.81 -8.32
C LEU A 239 11.65 3.77 -9.83
N ALA A 240 10.39 3.83 -10.29
CA ALA A 240 10.05 3.81 -11.72
C ALA A 240 10.70 4.99 -12.45
N VAL A 241 10.47 6.20 -11.96
CA VAL A 241 11.03 7.44 -12.53
C VAL A 241 12.56 7.46 -12.46
N GLY A 242 13.14 7.00 -11.35
CA GLY A 242 14.58 6.95 -11.16
C GLY A 242 15.29 6.03 -12.14
N ILE A 243 14.74 4.84 -12.40
CA ILE A 243 15.27 3.89 -13.37
C ILE A 243 15.11 4.45 -14.79
N ASP A 244 13.91 4.94 -15.16
CA ASP A 244 13.62 5.43 -16.51
C ASP A 244 14.48 6.64 -16.89
N TYR A 245 14.61 7.61 -15.99
CA TYR A 245 15.43 8.80 -16.28
C TYR A 245 16.92 8.48 -16.34
N SER A 246 17.38 7.59 -15.48
CA SER A 246 18.75 7.07 -15.53
C SER A 246 19.01 6.31 -16.82
N LEU A 247 18.07 5.47 -17.24
CA LEU A 247 18.14 4.74 -18.50
C LEU A 247 18.26 5.67 -19.71
N PHE A 248 17.45 6.73 -19.73
CA PHE A 248 17.44 7.69 -20.84
C PHE A 248 18.78 8.41 -21.00
N ILE A 249 19.39 8.84 -19.91
CA ILE A 249 20.72 9.47 -19.92
C ILE A 249 21.82 8.48 -20.32
N LEU A 250 21.79 7.25 -19.78
CA LEU A 250 22.77 6.21 -20.12
C LEU A 250 22.68 5.79 -21.60
N PHE A 251 21.46 5.68 -22.13
CA PHE A 251 21.25 5.37 -23.55
C PHE A 251 21.83 6.48 -24.44
N ARG A 252 21.54 7.74 -24.09
CA ARG A 252 22.08 8.89 -24.84
C ARG A 252 23.60 8.99 -24.76
N TYR A 253 24.18 8.71 -23.60
CA TYR A 253 25.65 8.60 -23.46
C TYR A 253 26.23 7.53 -24.40
N LYS A 254 25.62 6.33 -24.43
CA LYS A 254 26.09 5.22 -25.28
C LYS A 254 26.03 5.58 -26.77
N GLU A 255 24.98 6.27 -27.18
CA GLU A 255 24.82 6.75 -28.58
C GLU A 255 25.91 7.76 -28.94
N ILE A 256 26.14 8.77 -28.12
CA ILE A 256 27.15 9.82 -28.35
C ILE A 256 28.56 9.21 -28.34
N LYS A 257 28.84 8.32 -27.43
CA LYS A 257 30.12 7.64 -27.30
C LYS A 257 30.43 6.73 -28.53
N LYS A 258 29.38 6.08 -29.06
CA LYS A 258 29.49 5.27 -30.31
C LYS A 258 29.94 6.12 -31.50
N ASN A 259 29.60 7.41 -31.54
CA ASN A 259 29.98 8.35 -32.57
C ASN A 259 31.39 8.95 -32.37
N GLY A 260 32.21 8.39 -31.47
CA GLY A 260 33.62 8.75 -31.29
C GLY A 260 33.93 9.88 -30.31
N ALA A 261 32.93 10.42 -29.61
CA ALA A 261 33.16 11.46 -28.62
C ALA A 261 34.02 10.96 -27.45
N ASP A 262 34.81 11.83 -26.80
CA ASP A 262 35.48 11.50 -25.55
C ASP A 262 34.50 11.24 -24.43
N THR A 263 34.91 10.50 -23.38
CA THR A 263 34.04 10.09 -22.28
C THR A 263 33.43 11.27 -21.56
N VAL A 264 34.24 12.29 -21.22
CA VAL A 264 33.78 13.49 -20.50
C VAL A 264 32.83 14.32 -21.37
N GLU A 265 33.16 14.47 -22.64
CA GLU A 265 32.33 15.16 -23.61
C GLU A 265 31.01 14.42 -23.84
N ALA A 266 31.07 13.09 -23.99
CA ALA A 266 29.84 12.26 -24.15
C ALA A 266 28.91 12.35 -22.97
N ILE A 267 29.42 12.34 -21.73
CA ILE A 267 28.62 12.54 -20.51
C ILE A 267 28.01 13.94 -20.51
N GLY A 268 28.82 14.97 -20.76
CA GLY A 268 28.33 16.35 -20.82
C GLY A 268 27.19 16.54 -21.83
N LYS A 269 27.37 16.01 -23.05
CA LYS A 269 26.35 16.07 -24.10
C LYS A 269 25.10 15.26 -23.73
N ALA A 270 25.26 14.08 -23.12
CA ALA A 270 24.12 13.26 -22.68
C ALA A 270 23.30 13.97 -21.60
N VAL A 271 23.95 14.52 -20.58
CA VAL A 271 23.26 15.29 -19.52
C VAL A 271 22.68 16.58 -20.08
N GLY A 272 23.35 17.25 -21.02
CA GLY A 272 22.86 18.47 -21.65
C GLY A 272 21.62 18.26 -22.51
N THR A 273 21.53 17.13 -23.23
CA THR A 273 20.40 16.85 -24.13
C THR A 273 19.31 16.04 -23.44
N ALA A 274 19.61 14.81 -22.99
CA ALA A 274 18.65 13.96 -22.30
C ALA A 274 18.25 14.53 -20.93
N GLY A 275 19.20 15.13 -20.18
CA GLY A 275 18.91 15.71 -18.87
C GLY A 275 17.95 16.90 -18.94
N SER A 276 17.92 17.67 -20.03
CA SER A 276 16.91 18.75 -20.16
C SER A 276 15.48 18.17 -20.30
N ALA A 277 15.33 17.06 -21.03
CA ALA A 277 14.05 16.36 -21.12
C ALA A 277 13.66 15.70 -19.77
N VAL A 278 14.63 15.14 -19.04
CA VAL A 278 14.43 14.57 -17.70
C VAL A 278 13.94 15.62 -16.70
N ILE A 279 14.54 16.82 -16.71
CA ILE A 279 14.06 17.91 -15.84
C ILE A 279 12.63 18.30 -16.18
N PHE A 280 12.34 18.50 -17.47
CA PHE A 280 11.00 18.87 -17.90
C PHE A 280 9.96 17.82 -17.50
N ALA A 281 10.26 16.54 -17.78
CA ALA A 281 9.39 15.42 -17.41
C ALA A 281 9.24 15.30 -15.89
N GLY A 282 10.33 15.45 -15.13
CA GLY A 282 10.30 15.41 -13.66
C GLY A 282 9.45 16.53 -13.06
N ILE A 283 9.58 17.76 -13.54
CA ILE A 283 8.74 18.88 -13.10
C ILE A 283 7.27 18.60 -13.43
N THR A 284 6.99 18.07 -14.60
CA THR A 284 5.61 17.73 -15.00
C THR A 284 5.01 16.67 -14.08
N VAL A 285 5.76 15.62 -13.75
CA VAL A 285 5.30 14.58 -12.82
C VAL A 285 5.12 15.16 -11.41
N MET A 286 6.07 15.97 -10.92
CA MET A 286 5.94 16.62 -9.62
C MET A 286 4.68 17.51 -9.56
N MET A 287 4.42 18.30 -10.58
CA MET A 287 3.19 19.10 -10.65
C MET A 287 1.94 18.22 -10.65
N ALA A 288 1.94 17.15 -11.44
CA ALA A 288 0.79 16.24 -11.52
C ALA A 288 0.46 15.60 -10.16
N VAL A 289 1.48 15.10 -9.43
CA VAL A 289 1.24 14.50 -8.11
C VAL A 289 0.90 15.53 -7.04
N CYS A 290 1.45 16.75 -7.12
CA CYS A 290 1.06 17.86 -6.23
C CYS A 290 -0.41 18.30 -6.46
N CYS A 291 -0.97 18.11 -7.66
CA CYS A 291 -2.39 18.41 -7.92
C CYS A 291 -3.35 17.53 -7.12
N LEU A 292 -2.88 16.42 -6.51
CA LEU A 292 -3.68 15.65 -5.55
C LEU A 292 -4.14 16.51 -4.35
N SER A 293 -3.39 17.56 -4.00
CA SER A 293 -3.79 18.49 -2.94
C SER A 293 -5.04 19.32 -3.28
N LEU A 294 -5.40 19.44 -4.57
CA LEU A 294 -6.58 20.18 -5.02
C LEU A 294 -7.89 19.40 -4.80
N VAL A 295 -7.80 18.11 -4.52
CA VAL A 295 -8.97 17.26 -4.23
C VAL A 295 -9.61 17.62 -2.89
N GLY A 296 -8.86 18.27 -1.98
CA GLY A 296 -9.37 18.68 -0.66
C GLY A 296 -9.39 17.54 0.36
N ILE A 297 -8.65 16.46 0.11
CA ILE A 297 -8.49 15.33 1.02
C ILE A 297 -7.04 15.34 1.52
N ASP A 298 -6.84 15.53 2.84
CA ASP A 298 -5.53 15.78 3.43
C ASP A 298 -4.51 14.67 3.15
N PHE A 299 -4.90 13.40 3.28
CA PHE A 299 -3.96 12.31 3.03
C PHE A 299 -3.51 12.24 1.56
N LEU A 300 -4.37 12.60 0.59
CA LEU A 300 -3.98 12.67 -0.82
C LEU A 300 -2.97 13.78 -1.07
N ALA A 301 -3.13 14.91 -0.38
CA ALA A 301 -2.17 16.00 -0.46
C ALA A 301 -0.79 15.56 0.06
N VAL A 302 -0.75 14.91 1.22
CA VAL A 302 0.48 14.37 1.82
C VAL A 302 1.14 13.34 0.89
N MET A 303 0.37 12.41 0.33
CA MET A 303 0.85 11.44 -0.66
C MET A 303 1.44 12.12 -1.90
N GLY A 304 0.78 13.17 -2.40
CA GLY A 304 1.24 13.95 -3.54
C GLY A 304 2.59 14.62 -3.27
N PHE A 305 2.72 15.30 -2.13
CA PHE A 305 3.98 15.96 -1.75
C PHE A 305 5.12 14.98 -1.48
N ALA A 306 4.85 13.86 -0.79
CA ALA A 306 5.86 12.82 -0.56
C ALA A 306 6.35 12.20 -1.88
N SER A 307 5.42 11.93 -2.81
CA SER A 307 5.75 11.45 -4.16
C SER A 307 6.57 12.46 -4.94
N ALA A 308 6.24 13.75 -4.84
CA ALA A 308 7.01 14.83 -5.48
C ALA A 308 8.45 14.91 -4.94
N ILE A 309 8.65 14.73 -3.63
CA ILE A 309 9.99 14.63 -3.02
C ILE A 309 10.74 13.44 -3.61
N SER A 310 10.09 12.28 -3.74
CA SER A 310 10.71 11.08 -4.31
C SER A 310 11.14 11.30 -5.77
N VAL A 311 10.29 11.91 -6.59
CA VAL A 311 10.61 12.28 -7.98
C VAL A 311 11.75 13.27 -8.05
N LEU A 312 11.78 14.28 -7.17
CA LEU A 312 12.86 15.26 -7.11
C LEU A 312 14.22 14.59 -6.89
N PHE A 313 14.33 13.70 -5.90
CA PHE A 313 15.58 12.98 -5.62
C PHE A 313 15.92 11.97 -6.71
N ALA A 314 14.95 11.35 -7.37
CA ALA A 314 15.16 10.52 -8.55
C ALA A 314 15.78 11.31 -9.72
N VAL A 315 15.25 12.50 -10.01
CA VAL A 315 15.81 13.43 -11.03
C VAL A 315 17.22 13.88 -10.66
N LEU A 316 17.44 14.27 -9.42
CA LEU A 316 18.78 14.70 -8.93
C LEU A 316 19.78 13.56 -9.05
N ALA A 317 19.41 12.32 -8.67
CA ALA A 317 20.28 11.16 -8.79
C ALA A 317 20.61 10.84 -10.26
N ALA A 318 19.61 10.88 -11.14
CA ALA A 318 19.82 10.66 -12.58
C ALA A 318 20.74 11.70 -13.22
N LEU A 319 20.67 12.96 -12.77
CA LEU A 319 21.48 14.05 -13.34
C LEU A 319 22.87 14.18 -12.72
N THR A 320 23.10 13.65 -11.52
CA THR A 320 24.37 13.85 -10.79
C THR A 320 25.07 12.55 -10.44
N LEU A 321 24.38 11.60 -9.83
CA LEU A 321 24.97 10.32 -9.42
C LEU A 321 25.24 9.41 -10.62
N LEU A 322 24.27 9.24 -11.50
CA LEU A 322 24.44 8.38 -12.67
C LEU A 322 25.61 8.83 -13.60
N PRO A 323 25.78 10.12 -13.96
CA PRO A 323 26.93 10.57 -14.72
C PRO A 323 28.27 10.28 -14.04
N ALA A 324 28.33 10.36 -12.71
CA ALA A 324 29.50 9.96 -11.94
C ALA A 324 29.79 8.46 -12.06
N LEU A 325 28.75 7.61 -11.92
CA LEU A 325 28.86 6.15 -12.10
C LEU A 325 29.30 5.81 -13.53
N ILE A 326 28.73 6.45 -14.55
CA ILE A 326 29.15 6.29 -15.95
C ILE A 326 30.64 6.65 -16.11
N SER A 327 31.11 7.74 -15.51
CA SER A 327 32.50 8.15 -15.56
C SER A 327 33.46 7.16 -14.86
N ILE A 328 33.00 6.54 -13.73
CA ILE A 328 33.80 5.53 -13.02
C ILE A 328 33.89 4.24 -13.85
N PHE A 329 32.77 3.76 -14.35
CA PHE A 329 32.66 2.45 -14.99
C PHE A 329 32.66 2.50 -16.53
N HIS A 330 33.07 3.61 -17.14
CA HIS A 330 33.05 3.79 -18.59
C HIS A 330 33.72 2.67 -19.39
N LYS A 331 34.76 2.03 -18.83
CA LYS A 331 35.47 0.91 -19.46
C LYS A 331 34.65 -0.39 -19.54
N SER A 332 33.71 -0.54 -18.62
CA SER A 332 32.83 -1.73 -18.52
C SER A 332 31.57 -1.63 -19.41
N ILE A 333 31.32 -0.46 -19.98
CA ILE A 333 30.20 -0.25 -20.90
C ILE A 333 30.62 -0.73 -22.26
N LYS A 334 30.12 -1.90 -22.67
CA LYS A 334 30.43 -2.48 -24.02
C LYS A 334 29.82 -1.61 -25.12
N ILE A 335 30.65 -0.90 -25.83
CA ILE A 335 30.27 -0.17 -27.05
C ILE A 335 30.74 -1.01 -28.24
N LYS A 336 29.80 -1.65 -28.93
CA LYS A 336 30.13 -2.36 -30.17
C LYS A 336 30.46 -1.33 -31.25
N ASN A 337 31.75 -1.15 -31.52
CA ASN A 337 32.28 -0.31 -32.63
C ASN A 337 32.11 -0.95 -34.02
N LYS A 338 31.18 -1.88 -34.19
CA LYS A 338 30.85 -2.26 -35.56
C LYS A 338 30.08 -1.11 -36.18
N PRO A 339 30.56 -0.57 -37.34
CA PRO A 339 29.69 0.22 -38.17
C PRO A 339 28.51 -0.69 -38.51
N THR A 340 27.44 -0.60 -37.76
CA THR A 340 26.20 -1.17 -38.19
C THR A 340 25.90 -0.41 -39.46
N LYS A 341 26.07 -1.06 -40.65
CA LYS A 341 25.35 -0.60 -41.82
C LYS A 341 23.98 -0.24 -41.26
N SER A 342 23.65 1.04 -41.26
CA SER A 342 22.35 1.50 -40.82
C SER A 342 21.37 0.66 -41.62
N LYS A 343 20.80 -0.38 -40.96
CA LYS A 343 19.62 -0.99 -41.51
C LYS A 343 18.65 0.17 -41.51
N ASP A 344 18.26 0.57 -42.69
CA ASP A 344 17.25 1.59 -42.88
C ASP A 344 16.11 1.26 -41.89
N PRO A 345 15.55 2.23 -41.14
CA PRO A 345 14.37 1.96 -40.30
C PRO A 345 13.29 1.18 -41.05
N LYS A 346 13.30 1.24 -42.39
CA LYS A 346 12.46 0.47 -43.30
C LYS A 346 12.71 -1.06 -43.30
N ASP A 347 13.83 -1.54 -42.75
CA ASP A 347 14.12 -2.98 -42.67
C ASP A 347 13.41 -3.71 -41.53
N HIS A 348 12.81 -2.98 -40.58
CA HIS A 348 12.00 -3.57 -39.52
C HIS A 348 10.52 -3.68 -39.95
N PRO A 349 9.93 -4.89 -40.00
CA PRO A 349 8.56 -5.08 -40.50
C PRO A 349 7.54 -4.19 -39.80
N TRP A 350 7.68 -3.98 -38.47
CA TRP A 350 6.82 -3.11 -37.68
C TRP A 350 6.97 -1.63 -38.11
N ALA A 351 8.20 -1.12 -38.20
CA ALA A 351 8.43 0.26 -38.59
C ALA A 351 7.95 0.51 -40.05
N LYS A 352 8.13 -0.45 -40.94
CA LYS A 352 7.63 -0.40 -42.34
C LYS A 352 6.09 -0.35 -42.36
N PHE A 353 5.42 -1.13 -41.51
CA PHE A 353 3.98 -1.12 -41.41
C PHE A 353 3.44 0.24 -40.88
N VAL A 354 4.00 0.75 -39.76
CA VAL A 354 3.57 2.01 -39.17
C VAL A 354 3.83 3.20 -40.09
N VAL A 355 5.01 3.29 -40.69
CA VAL A 355 5.36 4.40 -41.61
C VAL A 355 4.65 4.27 -42.95
N GLY A 356 4.48 3.04 -43.46
CA GLY A 356 3.83 2.81 -44.75
C GLY A 356 2.31 2.95 -44.74
N LYS A 357 1.65 2.68 -43.58
CA LYS A 357 0.20 2.74 -43.45
C LYS A 357 -0.18 3.43 -42.11
N PRO A 358 0.15 4.74 -41.93
CA PRO A 358 -0.01 5.40 -40.62
C PRO A 358 -1.48 5.49 -40.17
N VAL A 359 -2.40 5.72 -41.12
CA VAL A 359 -3.84 5.78 -40.78
C VAL A 359 -4.36 4.42 -40.30
N LEU A 360 -3.97 3.33 -40.97
CA LEU A 360 -4.39 1.99 -40.57
C LEU A 360 -3.79 1.63 -39.19
N ALA A 361 -2.52 1.95 -38.95
CA ALA A 361 -1.88 1.75 -37.65
C ALA A 361 -2.58 2.53 -36.55
N ALA A 362 -2.96 3.78 -36.79
CA ALA A 362 -3.74 4.61 -35.85
C ALA A 362 -5.13 4.03 -35.55
N ILE A 363 -5.84 3.56 -36.59
CA ILE A 363 -7.16 2.94 -36.42
C ILE A 363 -7.05 1.65 -35.58
N ILE A 364 -6.08 0.78 -35.87
CA ILE A 364 -5.85 -0.45 -35.11
C ILE A 364 -5.57 -0.12 -33.64
N SER A 365 -4.68 0.86 -33.38
CA SER A 365 -4.37 1.30 -32.02
C SER A 365 -5.60 1.85 -31.28
N LEU A 366 -6.43 2.62 -31.99
CA LEU A 366 -7.67 3.17 -31.44
C LEU A 366 -8.69 2.07 -31.11
N VAL A 367 -8.84 1.10 -32.00
CA VAL A 367 -9.73 -0.06 -31.78
C VAL A 367 -9.28 -0.88 -30.58
N ILE A 368 -7.96 -1.15 -30.46
CA ILE A 368 -7.41 -1.85 -29.28
C ILE A 368 -7.70 -1.07 -28.00
N LEU A 369 -7.53 0.26 -28.04
CA LEU A 369 -7.80 1.14 -26.89
C LEU A 369 -9.29 1.11 -26.51
N ILE A 370 -10.20 1.20 -27.48
CA ILE A 370 -11.65 1.11 -27.24
C ILE A 370 -12.02 -0.25 -26.64
N LEU A 371 -11.47 -1.34 -27.18
CA LEU A 371 -11.71 -2.68 -26.63
C LEU A 371 -11.19 -2.83 -25.20
N ALA A 372 -10.05 -2.18 -24.87
CA ALA A 372 -9.50 -2.16 -23.52
C ALA A 372 -10.33 -1.33 -22.54
N ILE A 373 -11.12 -0.36 -23.02
CA ILE A 373 -12.00 0.48 -22.19
C ILE A 373 -13.34 -0.23 -21.86
N ILE A 374 -13.79 -1.18 -22.66
CA ILE A 374 -15.08 -1.87 -22.46
C ILE A 374 -15.21 -2.44 -21.03
N PRO A 375 -14.19 -3.13 -20.44
CA PRO A 375 -14.30 -3.65 -19.07
C PRO A 375 -14.51 -2.57 -18.00
N ILE A 376 -14.14 -1.31 -18.28
CA ILE A 376 -14.29 -0.20 -17.31
C ILE A 376 -15.77 0.06 -17.01
N SER A 377 -16.67 -0.16 -17.97
CA SER A 377 -18.11 0.03 -17.77
C SER A 377 -18.70 -0.94 -16.73
N GLY A 378 -18.04 -2.08 -16.48
CA GLY A 378 -18.41 -3.05 -15.46
C GLY A 378 -17.60 -2.95 -14.17
N MET A 379 -16.66 -2.02 -14.08
CA MET A 379 -15.80 -1.86 -12.91
C MET A 379 -16.58 -1.25 -11.75
N ARG A 380 -16.44 -1.85 -10.57
CA ARG A 380 -17.02 -1.33 -9.33
C ARG A 380 -15.93 -0.65 -8.53
N LEU A 381 -16.22 0.56 -8.07
CA LEU A 381 -15.38 1.28 -7.14
C LEU A 381 -15.89 1.03 -5.72
N GLY A 382 -15.02 0.59 -4.85
CA GLY A 382 -15.32 0.33 -3.44
C GLY A 382 -14.05 0.37 -2.62
N ILE A 383 -14.20 0.38 -1.30
CA ILE A 383 -13.06 0.25 -0.39
C ILE A 383 -12.63 -1.22 -0.42
N PRO A 384 -11.34 -1.52 -0.64
CA PRO A 384 -10.85 -2.89 -0.64
C PRO A 384 -11.10 -3.54 0.73
N ASP A 385 -11.73 -4.70 0.73
CA ASP A 385 -11.90 -5.54 1.89
C ASP A 385 -11.30 -6.94 1.65
N ASP A 386 -11.44 -7.84 2.61
CA ASP A 386 -10.90 -9.19 2.52
C ASP A 386 -11.52 -10.04 1.38
N SER A 387 -12.68 -9.62 0.82
CA SER A 387 -13.29 -10.27 -0.34
C SER A 387 -12.46 -10.17 -1.61
N LEU A 388 -11.62 -9.14 -1.73
CA LEU A 388 -10.77 -8.86 -2.90
C LEU A 388 -9.39 -9.53 -2.81
N LYS A 389 -9.08 -10.18 -1.68
CA LYS A 389 -7.86 -10.95 -1.53
C LYS A 389 -7.88 -12.21 -2.40
N SER A 390 -6.72 -12.85 -2.57
CA SER A 390 -6.64 -14.12 -3.29
C SER A 390 -7.58 -15.18 -2.66
N ASN A 391 -8.27 -15.95 -3.48
CA ASN A 391 -9.19 -17.01 -3.02
C ASN A 391 -8.51 -18.05 -2.09
N ASP A 392 -7.19 -18.21 -2.20
CA ASP A 392 -6.41 -19.12 -1.38
C ASP A 392 -5.96 -18.50 -0.05
N SER A 393 -6.09 -17.18 0.11
CA SER A 393 -5.69 -16.50 1.35
C SER A 393 -6.63 -16.81 2.51
N SER A 394 -6.09 -16.80 3.73
CA SER A 394 -6.89 -17.01 4.95
C SER A 394 -7.93 -15.91 5.13
N GLU A 395 -7.59 -14.69 4.78
CA GLU A 395 -8.47 -13.52 4.88
C GLU A 395 -9.72 -13.67 3.99
N HIS A 396 -9.52 -14.07 2.72
CA HIS A 396 -10.65 -14.31 1.81
C HIS A 396 -11.54 -15.45 2.30
N LYS A 397 -10.93 -16.54 2.78
CA LYS A 397 -11.68 -17.68 3.32
C LYS A 397 -12.44 -17.30 4.58
N ALA A 398 -11.82 -16.53 5.49
CA ALA A 398 -12.48 -16.01 6.68
C ALA A 398 -13.68 -15.12 6.31
N TYR A 399 -13.48 -14.17 5.37
CA TYR A 399 -14.57 -13.31 4.88
C TYR A 399 -15.74 -14.14 4.35
N LYS A 400 -15.44 -15.17 3.53
CA LYS A 400 -16.45 -16.04 2.96
C LYS A 400 -17.19 -16.87 4.02
N LEU A 401 -16.46 -17.47 4.96
CA LEU A 401 -17.09 -18.23 6.06
C LEU A 401 -18.02 -17.35 6.90
N ILE A 402 -17.62 -16.09 7.18
CA ILE A 402 -18.48 -15.14 7.88
C ILE A 402 -19.73 -14.83 7.05
N SER A 403 -19.57 -14.54 5.76
CA SER A 403 -20.70 -14.23 4.88
C SER A 403 -21.68 -15.40 4.75
N ASP A 404 -21.18 -16.61 4.57
CA ASP A 404 -22.00 -17.81 4.35
C ASP A 404 -22.75 -18.24 5.63
N ASN A 405 -22.19 -18.01 6.84
CA ASN A 405 -22.73 -18.55 8.09
C ASN A 405 -23.36 -17.50 9.03
N PHE A 406 -23.04 -16.22 8.86
CA PHE A 406 -23.61 -15.12 9.65
C PHE A 406 -24.34 -14.08 8.80
N GLY A 407 -24.36 -14.26 7.46
CA GLY A 407 -24.93 -13.33 6.51
C GLY A 407 -23.91 -12.35 5.92
N GLU A 408 -24.12 -11.93 4.68
CA GLU A 408 -23.19 -11.05 3.94
C GLU A 408 -22.93 -9.72 4.67
N GLY A 409 -23.95 -9.15 5.28
CA GLY A 409 -23.88 -7.88 6.01
C GLY A 409 -23.04 -7.93 7.28
N TYR A 410 -22.72 -9.12 7.81
CA TYR A 410 -21.91 -9.26 9.01
C TYR A 410 -20.48 -8.74 8.84
N ASN A 411 -19.97 -8.72 7.61
CA ASN A 411 -18.69 -8.11 7.25
C ASN A 411 -18.79 -6.58 7.06
N GLY A 412 -20.02 -6.03 6.97
CA GLY A 412 -20.31 -4.62 6.73
C GLY A 412 -21.08 -3.96 7.87
N GLN A 413 -20.75 -4.24 9.12
CA GLN A 413 -21.43 -3.69 10.28
C GLN A 413 -21.37 -2.15 10.32
N ILE A 414 -22.52 -1.51 10.60
CA ILE A 414 -22.64 -0.07 10.74
C ILE A 414 -22.74 0.25 12.23
N VAL A 415 -21.87 1.10 12.74
CA VAL A 415 -21.96 1.60 14.13
C VAL A 415 -22.61 2.98 14.12
N MET A 416 -23.76 3.09 14.78
CA MET A 416 -24.51 4.33 14.91
C MET A 416 -24.32 4.93 16.31
N LEU A 417 -23.91 6.19 16.37
CA LEU A 417 -23.78 6.96 17.59
C LEU A 417 -25.02 7.83 17.81
N VAL A 418 -25.63 7.70 18.97
CA VAL A 418 -26.79 8.50 19.39
C VAL A 418 -26.39 9.43 20.54
N ASN A 419 -26.73 10.73 20.42
CA ASN A 419 -26.56 11.69 21.51
C ASN A 419 -27.78 11.61 22.43
N THR A 420 -27.55 11.30 23.69
CA THR A 420 -28.60 11.10 24.74
C THR A 420 -28.55 12.14 25.82
N LYS A 421 -27.75 13.23 25.66
CA LYS A 421 -27.58 14.26 26.74
C LYS A 421 -28.88 14.89 27.19
N ASP A 422 -29.83 15.08 26.27
CA ASP A 422 -31.10 15.75 26.54
C ASP A 422 -32.26 14.77 26.83
N GLY A 423 -31.98 13.45 26.92
CA GLY A 423 -32.97 12.37 27.03
C GLY A 423 -33.63 12.21 28.42
N GLY A 424 -33.26 13.04 29.39
CA GLY A 424 -33.85 13.01 30.73
C GLY A 424 -33.30 11.88 31.61
N SER A 425 -34.18 11.13 32.29
CA SER A 425 -33.72 10.04 33.16
C SER A 425 -33.19 8.84 32.40
N LYS A 426 -32.26 8.06 33.01
CA LYS A 426 -31.70 6.86 32.40
C LYS A 426 -32.77 5.91 31.86
N LYS A 427 -33.89 5.75 32.61
CA LYS A 427 -35.01 4.89 32.21
C LYS A 427 -35.76 5.43 30.99
N SER A 428 -35.87 6.77 30.81
CA SER A 428 -36.44 7.39 29.63
C SER A 428 -35.54 7.14 28.44
N ILE A 429 -34.23 7.37 28.59
CA ILE A 429 -33.21 7.13 27.56
C ILE A 429 -33.25 5.67 27.10
N GLU A 430 -33.29 4.70 28.00
CA GLU A 430 -33.35 3.28 27.66
C GLU A 430 -34.66 2.91 26.90
N ASN A 431 -35.78 3.51 27.24
CA ASN A 431 -37.05 3.32 26.52
C ASN A 431 -36.98 3.91 25.11
N ASP A 432 -36.46 5.12 24.96
CA ASP A 432 -36.32 5.79 23.63
C ASP A 432 -35.35 5.03 22.74
N LEU A 433 -34.24 4.56 23.29
CA LEU A 433 -33.28 3.70 22.55
C LEU A 433 -33.91 2.36 22.18
N SER A 434 -34.79 1.78 23.02
CA SER A 434 -35.48 0.53 22.67
C SER A 434 -36.49 0.72 21.55
N ASN A 435 -37.17 1.86 21.48
CA ASN A 435 -38.09 2.20 20.38
C ASN A 435 -37.30 2.47 19.12
N MET A 436 -36.25 3.29 19.19
CA MET A 436 -35.34 3.53 18.04
C MET A 436 -34.77 2.24 17.48
N ARG A 437 -34.39 1.28 18.32
CA ARG A 437 -33.93 -0.03 17.89
C ARG A 437 -34.97 -0.78 17.05
N LYS A 438 -36.25 -0.72 17.46
CA LYS A 438 -37.34 -1.35 16.71
C LYS A 438 -37.53 -0.68 15.34
N ASP A 439 -37.58 0.67 15.37
CA ASP A 439 -37.76 1.44 14.14
C ASP A 439 -36.64 1.20 13.14
N ILE A 440 -35.37 1.08 13.60
CA ILE A 440 -34.23 0.77 12.74
C ILE A 440 -34.33 -0.67 12.19
N LYS A 441 -34.77 -1.61 13.04
CA LYS A 441 -34.91 -3.02 12.62
C LYS A 441 -35.98 -3.20 11.54
N ASP A 442 -36.99 -2.34 11.54
CA ASP A 442 -38.10 -2.37 10.57
C ASP A 442 -37.74 -1.67 9.24
N LEU A 443 -36.53 -1.13 9.11
CA LEU A 443 -36.04 -0.56 7.85
C LEU A 443 -35.69 -1.65 6.84
N ASP A 444 -35.92 -1.35 5.57
CA ASP A 444 -35.45 -2.20 4.47
C ASP A 444 -33.93 -2.38 4.54
N ASN A 445 -33.45 -3.57 4.19
CA ASN A 445 -32.03 -3.94 4.20
C ASN A 445 -31.33 -3.96 5.57
N VAL A 446 -32.08 -4.09 6.67
CA VAL A 446 -31.52 -4.30 8.03
C VAL A 446 -31.89 -5.71 8.51
N ASP A 447 -30.85 -6.54 8.75
CA ASP A 447 -31.02 -7.87 9.33
C ASP A 447 -31.15 -7.81 10.85
N THR A 448 -30.14 -7.22 11.52
CA THR A 448 -30.08 -7.23 12.98
C THR A 448 -29.59 -5.88 13.52
N VAL A 449 -30.17 -5.48 14.67
CA VAL A 449 -29.75 -4.30 15.44
C VAL A 449 -29.43 -4.72 16.86
N SER A 450 -28.22 -4.45 17.33
CA SER A 450 -27.79 -4.75 18.70
C SER A 450 -28.63 -3.98 19.73
N LYS A 451 -28.56 -4.41 21.00
CA LYS A 451 -29.02 -3.55 22.11
C LYS A 451 -28.12 -2.32 22.18
N ALA A 452 -28.72 -1.17 22.52
CA ALA A 452 -27.96 0.05 22.77
C ALA A 452 -27.00 -0.14 23.94
N ARG A 453 -25.74 0.29 23.72
CA ARG A 453 -24.76 0.40 24.82
C ARG A 453 -24.54 1.87 25.16
N LEU A 454 -24.88 2.27 26.39
CA LEU A 454 -24.62 3.60 26.91
C LEU A 454 -23.16 3.72 27.34
N ASN A 455 -22.60 4.92 27.22
CA ASN A 455 -21.30 5.24 27.81
C ASN A 455 -21.46 5.52 29.34
N ASP A 456 -20.34 5.68 30.06
CA ASP A 456 -20.32 5.75 31.54
C ASP A 456 -21.18 6.89 32.11
N ASN A 457 -21.28 8.01 31.43
CA ASN A 457 -22.05 9.19 31.85
C ASN A 457 -23.45 9.25 31.25
N ASN A 458 -23.89 8.25 30.50
CA ASN A 458 -25.17 8.16 29.78
C ASN A 458 -25.45 9.33 28.82
N HIS A 459 -24.39 9.97 28.27
CA HIS A 459 -24.52 11.05 27.31
C HIS A 459 -24.55 10.58 25.86
N TYR A 460 -24.09 9.36 25.63
CA TYR A 460 -24.04 8.75 24.28
C TYR A 460 -24.40 7.27 24.36
N ALA A 461 -25.05 6.79 23.30
CA ALA A 461 -25.33 5.38 23.09
C ALA A 461 -24.85 4.93 21.70
N ILE A 462 -24.45 3.68 21.58
CA ILE A 462 -24.10 3.08 20.31
C ILE A 462 -24.96 1.86 20.01
N PHE A 463 -25.33 1.73 18.73
CA PHE A 463 -25.93 0.54 18.15
C PHE A 463 -24.97 -0.05 17.11
N THR A 464 -24.89 -1.36 17.03
CA THR A 464 -24.32 -2.07 15.90
C THR A 464 -25.47 -2.57 15.03
N ILE A 465 -25.47 -2.18 13.77
CA ILE A 465 -26.51 -2.55 12.79
C ILE A 465 -25.83 -3.47 11.78
N ILE A 466 -26.42 -4.63 11.56
CA ILE A 466 -26.00 -5.60 10.54
C ILE A 466 -26.99 -5.48 9.39
N PRO A 467 -26.55 -5.04 8.19
CA PRO A 467 -27.40 -5.02 7.01
C PRO A 467 -27.61 -6.43 6.43
N ASN A 468 -28.58 -6.60 5.54
CA ASN A 468 -28.79 -7.86 4.82
C ASN A 468 -27.70 -8.13 3.79
N GLU A 469 -27.14 -7.06 3.22
CA GLU A 469 -26.15 -7.12 2.14
C GLU A 469 -24.77 -6.70 2.62
N GLY A 470 -23.73 -7.25 2.00
CA GLY A 470 -22.34 -6.91 2.28
C GLY A 470 -21.92 -5.53 1.76
N THR A 471 -20.71 -5.08 2.16
CA THR A 471 -20.14 -3.77 1.80
C THR A 471 -20.01 -3.53 0.29
N ASN A 472 -19.93 -4.58 -0.51
CA ASN A 472 -19.75 -4.55 -1.96
C ASN A 472 -21.03 -4.96 -2.74
N ALA A 473 -22.21 -4.98 -2.10
CA ALA A 473 -23.48 -5.29 -2.72
C ALA A 473 -23.87 -4.24 -3.78
N LYS A 474 -24.72 -4.66 -4.73
CA LYS A 474 -25.30 -3.73 -5.70
C LYS A 474 -26.41 -2.96 -5.02
N SER A 475 -26.26 -1.66 -4.88
CA SER A 475 -27.38 -0.76 -4.55
C SER A 475 -28.34 -0.65 -5.70
#